data_b654ff1935111510d036a565491cb33c
#
_entry.id   b654ff1935111510d036a565491cb33c
#
_cell.length_a   1.000
_cell.length_b   1.000
_cell.length_c   1.000
_cell.angle_alpha   90.00
_cell.angle_beta   90.00
_cell.angle_gamma   90.00
#
_symmetry.space_group_name_H-M   'P 1'
#
loop_
_entity.id
_entity.type
_entity.pdbx_description
1 polymer ?
#
loop_
_entity_poly.entity_id
_entity_poly.type
_entity_poly.pdbx_seq_one_letter_code
_entity_poly.pdbx_strand_id
1 'polypeptide(L)'
;MTLKTKTKKNYPYQAAGRTWTVPELEFTSLPDGTAAIAEAEIARVQRAIANEICGDDGNLTMAEMEFLCDATDMSLTDVASTLKIHRSTVTRWKKVGEVPTSVMSLVLKKWFWSLLFGPSLANETVPLDQAVDETKLLSYLRHETIEHNLADPVSKAKMSVL
;
A
#
# COMPACT_ATOMS: atom_id res chain seq x y z
N MET A 1 -23.72 -8.22 25.31
CA MET A 1 -24.38 -7.37 24.31
C MET A 1 -23.83 -7.73 22.94
N THR A 2 -24.66 -8.21 22.05
CA THR A 2 -24.20 -8.55 20.69
C THR A 2 -24.26 -7.29 19.84
N LEU A 3 -23.11 -6.78 19.41
CA LEU A 3 -23.04 -5.66 18.47
C LEU A 3 -23.59 -6.11 17.12
N LYS A 4 -24.49 -5.34 16.53
CA LYS A 4 -25.06 -5.65 15.22
C LYS A 4 -24.14 -5.14 14.12
N THR A 5 -23.72 -6.02 13.24
CA THR A 5 -22.95 -5.67 12.05
C THR A 5 -23.89 -5.45 10.87
N LYS A 6 -23.63 -4.41 10.09
CA LYS A 6 -24.32 -4.10 8.83
C LYS A 6 -23.29 -3.95 7.72
N THR A 7 -23.55 -4.54 6.58
CA THR A 7 -22.73 -4.43 5.40
C THR A 7 -23.31 -3.41 4.43
N LYS A 8 -22.48 -2.48 3.96
CA LYS A 8 -22.81 -1.57 2.86
C LYS A 8 -22.06 -2.00 1.60
N LYS A 9 -22.77 -2.03 0.49
CA LYS A 9 -22.21 -2.36 -0.83
C LYS A 9 -21.79 -1.09 -1.57
N ASN A 10 -20.73 -1.23 -2.38
CA ASN A 10 -20.20 -0.16 -3.24
C ASN A 10 -19.97 1.16 -2.47
N TYR A 11 -19.31 1.05 -1.32
CA TYR A 11 -19.09 2.19 -0.44
C TYR A 11 -17.95 3.07 -0.97
N PRO A 12 -18.15 4.39 -1.14
CA PRO A 12 -17.08 5.30 -1.53
C PRO A 12 -16.14 5.54 -0.34
N TYR A 13 -14.87 5.20 -0.52
CA TYR A 13 -13.83 5.32 0.50
C TYR A 13 -12.73 6.28 0.01
N GLN A 14 -12.44 7.30 0.80
CA GLN A 14 -11.41 8.30 0.49
C GLN A 14 -10.05 7.83 1.02
N ALA A 15 -9.09 7.63 0.14
CA ALA A 15 -7.73 7.29 0.49
C ALA A 15 -6.76 7.58 -0.65
N ALA A 16 -5.50 7.83 -0.33
CA ALA A 16 -4.43 8.03 -1.30
C ALA A 16 -4.74 9.13 -2.35
N GLY A 17 -5.43 10.18 -1.93
CA GLY A 17 -5.78 11.34 -2.78
C GLY A 17 -6.91 11.10 -3.77
N ARG A 18 -7.62 9.98 -3.70
CA ARG A 18 -8.74 9.64 -4.58
C ARG A 18 -9.83 8.85 -3.87
N THR A 19 -10.96 8.68 -4.54
CA THR A 19 -12.09 7.90 -4.04
C THR A 19 -12.04 6.48 -4.62
N TRP A 20 -12.14 5.50 -3.76
CA TRP A 20 -12.20 4.08 -4.08
C TRP A 20 -13.61 3.56 -3.89
N THR A 21 -14.05 2.61 -4.71
CA THR A 21 -15.29 1.89 -4.46
C THR A 21 -14.98 0.59 -3.75
N VAL A 22 -15.37 0.51 -2.47
CA VAL A 22 -15.23 -0.72 -1.69
C VAL A 22 -16.47 -1.57 -1.94
N PRO A 23 -16.31 -2.78 -2.51
CA PRO A 23 -17.45 -3.63 -2.86
C PRO A 23 -18.34 -3.95 -1.67
N GLU A 24 -17.74 -4.26 -0.53
CA GLU A 24 -18.45 -4.54 0.72
C GLU A 24 -17.66 -3.98 1.90
N LEU A 25 -18.33 -3.19 2.73
CA LEU A 25 -17.76 -2.59 3.93
C LEU A 25 -18.66 -2.88 5.14
N GLU A 26 -18.08 -3.45 6.18
CA GLU A 26 -18.79 -3.80 7.41
C GLU A 26 -18.79 -2.65 8.41
N PHE A 27 -19.96 -2.35 8.95
CA PHE A 27 -20.16 -1.37 9.99
C PHE A 27 -20.73 -2.04 11.24
N THR A 28 -20.21 -1.67 12.37
CA THR A 28 -20.72 -2.08 13.69
C THR A 28 -21.61 -0.97 14.24
N SER A 29 -22.84 -1.30 14.58
CA SER A 29 -23.75 -0.34 15.24
C SER A 29 -23.39 -0.25 16.73
N LEU A 30 -23.12 0.96 17.19
CA LEU A 30 -22.84 1.25 18.59
C LEU A 30 -24.16 1.47 19.37
N PRO A 31 -24.13 1.37 20.74
CA PRO A 31 -25.33 1.54 21.56
C PRO A 31 -25.99 2.92 21.44
N ASP A 32 -25.23 3.96 21.07
CA ASP A 32 -25.69 5.32 20.85
C ASP A 32 -26.35 5.54 19.47
N GLY A 33 -26.47 4.49 18.66
CA GLY A 33 -27.03 4.52 17.31
C GLY A 33 -26.03 4.95 16.22
N THR A 34 -24.80 5.29 16.57
CA THR A 34 -23.74 5.58 15.60
C THR A 34 -23.23 4.29 14.95
N ALA A 35 -22.63 4.42 13.78
CA ALA A 35 -21.98 3.32 13.08
C ALA A 35 -20.47 3.54 13.06
N ALA A 36 -19.71 2.53 13.45
CA ALA A 36 -18.27 2.53 13.42
C ALA A 36 -17.75 1.41 12.51
N ILE A 37 -16.56 1.61 11.96
CA ILE A 37 -15.85 0.58 11.21
C ILE A 37 -14.82 -0.03 12.15
N ALA A 38 -14.78 -1.35 12.25
CA ALA A 38 -13.78 -2.04 13.05
C ALA A 38 -12.39 -1.83 12.49
N GLU A 39 -11.38 -1.76 13.37
CA GLU A 39 -9.98 -1.57 12.96
C GLU A 39 -9.51 -2.65 11.97
N ALA A 40 -9.89 -3.90 12.20
CA ALA A 40 -9.59 -5.01 11.29
C ALA A 40 -10.19 -4.81 9.90
N GLU A 41 -11.38 -4.21 9.81
CA GLU A 41 -12.04 -3.91 8.54
C GLU A 41 -11.36 -2.73 7.82
N ILE A 42 -10.95 -1.70 8.55
CA ILE A 42 -10.14 -0.60 8.00
C ILE A 42 -8.82 -1.17 7.45
N ALA A 43 -8.14 -2.01 8.20
CA ALA A 43 -6.89 -2.64 7.78
C ALA A 43 -7.08 -3.49 6.51
N ARG A 44 -8.18 -4.24 6.42
CA ARG A 44 -8.53 -5.02 5.22
C ARG A 44 -8.68 -4.12 3.99
N VAL A 45 -9.42 -3.02 4.12
CA VAL A 45 -9.63 -2.04 3.03
C VAL A 45 -8.32 -1.38 2.63
N GLN A 46 -7.53 -0.94 3.58
CA GLN A 46 -6.22 -0.31 3.32
C GLN A 46 -5.26 -1.26 2.60
N ARG A 47 -5.21 -2.52 2.99
CA ARG A 47 -4.39 -3.53 2.30
C ARG A 47 -4.85 -3.75 0.85
N ALA A 48 -6.15 -3.80 0.60
CA ALA A 48 -6.68 -3.93 -0.75
C ALA A 48 -6.34 -2.70 -1.62
N ILE A 49 -6.47 -1.49 -1.08
CA ILE A 49 -6.06 -0.25 -1.76
C ILE A 49 -4.56 -0.25 -2.06
N ALA A 50 -3.73 -0.63 -1.09
CA ALA A 50 -2.29 -0.71 -1.27
C ALA A 50 -1.91 -1.71 -2.38
N ASN A 51 -2.59 -2.85 -2.45
CA ASN A 51 -2.38 -3.82 -3.51
C ASN A 51 -2.71 -3.25 -4.90
N GLU A 52 -3.81 -2.51 -5.04
CA GLU A 52 -4.18 -1.85 -6.29
C GLU A 52 -3.16 -0.77 -6.69
N ILE A 53 -2.73 0.07 -5.74
CA ILE A 53 -1.69 1.09 -6.00
C ILE A 53 -0.39 0.44 -6.47
N CYS A 54 0.05 -0.62 -5.81
CA CYS A 54 1.28 -1.33 -6.16
C CYS A 54 1.19 -2.08 -7.50
N GLY A 55 -0.02 -2.47 -7.92
CA GLY A 55 -0.26 -3.16 -9.18
C GLY A 55 -0.53 -2.24 -10.38
N ASP A 56 -0.75 -0.97 -10.15
CA ASP A 56 -1.00 0.02 -11.21
C ASP A 56 0.29 0.36 -11.99
N ASP A 57 0.16 0.57 -13.30
CA ASP A 57 1.29 0.88 -14.19
C ASP A 57 1.72 2.35 -14.15
N GLY A 58 0.92 3.23 -13.57
CA GLY A 58 1.19 4.67 -13.48
C GLY A 58 2.34 5.03 -12.54
N ASN A 59 2.82 6.26 -12.64
CA ASN A 59 3.77 6.81 -11.68
C ASN A 59 3.12 6.93 -10.29
N LEU A 60 3.91 6.68 -9.27
CA LEU A 60 3.48 6.79 -7.88
C LEU A 60 3.26 8.26 -7.52
N THR A 61 2.04 8.64 -7.16
CA THR A 61 1.75 9.98 -6.65
C THR A 61 2.24 10.16 -5.22
N MET A 62 2.44 11.39 -4.78
CA MET A 62 2.84 11.65 -3.39
C MET A 62 1.75 11.25 -2.39
N ALA A 63 0.47 11.42 -2.75
CA ALA A 63 -0.63 10.97 -1.91
C ALA A 63 -0.65 9.42 -1.75
N GLU A 64 -0.37 8.69 -2.82
CA GLU A 64 -0.20 7.24 -2.78
C GLU A 64 1.03 6.82 -1.97
N MET A 65 2.14 7.55 -2.13
CA MET A 65 3.37 7.32 -1.37
C MET A 65 3.14 7.48 0.14
N GLU A 66 2.48 8.56 0.54
CA GLU A 66 2.13 8.81 1.95
C GLU A 66 1.19 7.73 2.49
N PHE A 67 0.19 7.32 1.70
CA PHE A 67 -0.69 6.22 2.06
C PHE A 67 0.06 4.90 2.28
N LEU A 68 1.00 4.56 1.39
CA LEU A 68 1.82 3.35 1.54
C LEU A 68 2.76 3.44 2.75
N CYS A 69 3.28 4.62 3.05
CA CYS A 69 4.06 4.87 4.27
C CYS A 69 3.23 4.59 5.52
N ASP A 70 2.02 5.14 5.59
CA ASP A 70 1.11 4.92 6.72
C ASP A 70 0.74 3.44 6.85
N ALA A 71 0.46 2.76 5.74
CA ALA A 71 0.12 1.34 5.73
C ALA A 71 1.29 0.43 6.19
N THR A 72 2.53 0.89 6.07
CA THR A 72 3.74 0.17 6.49
C THR A 72 4.34 0.69 7.79
N ASP A 73 3.69 1.63 8.45
CA ASP A 73 4.18 2.31 9.67
C ASP A 73 5.58 2.92 9.48
N MET A 74 5.81 3.54 8.32
CA MET A 74 7.05 4.18 7.95
C MET A 74 6.83 5.67 7.62
N SER A 75 7.81 6.50 7.94
CA SER A 75 7.83 7.89 7.45
C SER A 75 8.53 7.99 6.09
N LEU A 76 8.28 9.08 5.37
CA LEU A 76 9.05 9.38 4.14
C LEU A 76 10.56 9.48 4.41
N THR A 77 10.93 9.92 5.62
CA THR A 77 12.34 9.98 6.05
C THR A 77 12.92 8.57 6.21
N ASP A 78 12.15 7.64 6.76
CA ASP A 78 12.58 6.24 6.89
C ASP A 78 12.77 5.59 5.53
N VAL A 79 11.83 5.81 4.61
CA VAL A 79 11.93 5.33 3.22
C VAL A 79 13.18 5.90 2.53
N ALA A 80 13.39 7.20 2.62
CA ALA A 80 14.56 7.86 2.05
C ALA A 80 15.86 7.33 2.63
N SER A 81 15.92 7.16 3.95
CA SER A 81 17.09 6.61 4.65
C SER A 81 17.37 5.18 4.23
N THR A 82 16.33 4.34 4.22
CA THR A 82 16.44 2.92 3.88
C THR A 82 16.91 2.72 2.43
N LEU A 83 16.34 3.46 1.50
CA LEU A 83 16.66 3.36 0.07
C LEU A 83 17.84 4.28 -0.35
N LYS A 84 18.47 4.96 0.61
CA LYS A 84 19.57 5.91 0.38
C LYS A 84 19.23 7.01 -0.64
N ILE A 85 17.97 7.44 -0.61
CA ILE A 85 17.48 8.55 -1.43
C ILE A 85 17.80 9.86 -0.71
N HIS A 86 18.40 10.79 -1.42
CA HIS A 86 18.75 12.08 -0.84
C HIS A 86 17.49 12.88 -0.47
N ARG A 87 17.52 13.57 0.67
CA ARG A 87 16.40 14.37 1.18
C ARG A 87 15.88 15.40 0.17
N SER A 88 16.78 16.03 -0.59
CA SER A 88 16.40 16.99 -1.64
C SER A 88 15.58 16.36 -2.76
N THR A 89 15.78 15.08 -3.03
CA THR A 89 15.02 14.31 -4.02
C THR A 89 13.59 14.13 -3.55
N VAL A 90 13.38 13.74 -2.30
CA VAL A 90 12.03 13.61 -1.71
C VAL A 90 11.32 14.96 -1.65
N THR A 91 12.04 16.05 -1.31
CA THR A 91 11.49 17.41 -1.32
C THR A 91 11.02 17.81 -2.73
N ARG A 92 11.77 17.42 -3.75
CA ARG A 92 11.40 17.66 -5.16
C ARG A 92 10.15 16.87 -5.55
N TRP A 93 10.03 15.61 -5.15
CA TRP A 93 8.84 14.80 -5.39
C TRP A 93 7.58 15.43 -4.76
N LYS A 94 7.71 15.93 -3.52
CA LYS A 94 6.61 16.65 -2.85
C LYS A 94 6.14 17.89 -3.63
N LYS A 95 7.08 18.64 -4.23
CA LYS A 95 6.74 19.82 -5.05
C LYS A 95 6.06 19.44 -6.35
N VAL A 96 6.49 18.38 -7.00
CA VAL A 96 5.92 17.88 -8.26
C VAL A 96 4.61 17.14 -8.02
N GLY A 97 4.42 16.54 -6.86
CA GLY A 97 3.24 15.76 -6.49
C GLY A 97 3.30 14.28 -6.90
N GLU A 98 4.40 13.85 -7.51
CA GLU A 98 4.63 12.46 -7.92
C GLU A 98 6.12 12.08 -7.90
N VAL A 99 6.40 10.80 -7.91
CA VAL A 99 7.73 10.26 -8.16
C VAL A 99 8.00 10.32 -9.67
N PRO A 100 8.94 11.17 -10.14
CA PRO A 100 9.00 11.59 -11.53
C PRO A 100 9.52 10.53 -12.51
N THR A 101 10.07 9.41 -12.04
CA THR A 101 10.55 8.36 -12.92
C THR A 101 9.73 7.08 -12.77
N SER A 102 9.35 6.49 -13.89
CA SER A 102 8.61 5.23 -13.93
C SER A 102 9.38 4.08 -13.27
N VAL A 103 10.70 4.06 -13.42
CA VAL A 103 11.58 3.05 -12.80
C VAL A 103 11.55 3.17 -11.29
N MET A 104 11.73 4.37 -10.74
CA MET A 104 11.69 4.59 -9.30
C MET A 104 10.29 4.30 -8.72
N SER A 105 9.22 4.69 -9.42
CA SER A 105 7.85 4.34 -9.04
C SER A 105 7.66 2.83 -8.98
N LEU A 106 8.15 2.10 -9.97
CA LEU A 106 8.08 0.64 -9.99
C LEU A 106 8.86 0.01 -8.83
N VAL A 107 10.08 0.47 -8.57
CA VAL A 107 10.90 -0.01 -7.45
C VAL A 107 10.19 0.20 -6.12
N LEU A 108 9.68 1.41 -5.88
CA LEU A 108 8.97 1.74 -4.66
C LEU A 108 7.69 0.90 -4.49
N LYS A 109 6.89 0.77 -5.54
CA LYS A 109 5.68 -0.06 -5.52
C LYS A 109 5.99 -1.51 -5.18
N LYS A 110 6.99 -2.10 -5.80
CA LYS A 110 7.40 -3.48 -5.52
C LYS A 110 7.96 -3.65 -4.11
N TRP A 111 8.72 -2.68 -3.63
CA TRP A 111 9.24 -2.69 -2.28
C TRP A 111 8.13 -2.60 -1.23
N PHE A 112 7.19 -1.65 -1.37
CA PHE A 112 6.04 -1.55 -0.48
C PHE A 112 5.15 -2.79 -0.53
N TRP A 113 4.92 -3.32 -1.71
CA TRP A 113 4.15 -4.56 -1.87
C TRP A 113 4.80 -5.71 -1.10
N SER A 114 6.11 -5.85 -1.19
CA SER A 114 6.86 -6.87 -0.44
C SER A 114 6.76 -6.70 1.06
N LEU A 115 6.79 -5.47 1.58
CA LEU A 115 6.61 -5.19 3.01
C LEU A 115 5.21 -5.54 3.50
N LEU A 116 4.19 -5.33 2.68
CA LEU A 116 2.78 -5.53 3.06
C LEU A 116 2.31 -6.98 2.87
N PHE A 117 2.77 -7.65 1.83
CA PHE A 117 2.24 -8.94 1.38
C PHE A 117 3.29 -10.06 1.31
N GLY A 118 4.57 -9.73 1.37
CA GLY A 118 5.65 -10.70 1.33
C GLY A 118 5.87 -11.36 2.71
N PRO A 119 5.63 -12.66 2.87
CA PRO A 119 5.80 -13.32 4.17
C PRO A 119 7.26 -13.54 4.57
N SER A 120 8.20 -13.42 3.66
CA SER A 120 9.58 -13.88 3.84
C SER A 120 10.60 -12.78 4.09
N LEU A 121 10.30 -11.52 3.80
CA LEU A 121 11.27 -10.45 3.97
C LEU A 121 11.66 -10.20 5.43
N ALA A 122 10.82 -10.64 6.37
CA ALA A 122 11.15 -10.59 7.79
C ALA A 122 12.21 -11.63 8.21
N ASN A 123 12.39 -12.69 7.44
CA ASN A 123 13.29 -13.79 7.74
C ASN A 123 14.55 -13.82 6.87
N GLU A 124 14.49 -13.22 5.69
CA GLU A 124 15.66 -13.01 4.85
C GLU A 124 16.16 -11.59 5.09
N THR A 125 17.13 -11.48 5.97
CA THR A 125 17.94 -10.28 6.10
C THR A 125 18.75 -10.07 4.81
N VAL A 126 18.10 -9.64 3.74
CA VAL A 126 18.81 -8.90 2.71
C VAL A 126 19.08 -7.54 3.34
N PRO A 127 20.32 -7.20 3.67
CA PRO A 127 20.63 -5.88 4.15
C PRO A 127 20.18 -4.90 3.06
N LEU A 128 19.20 -4.08 3.36
CA LEU A 128 18.69 -3.04 2.44
C LEU A 128 19.80 -2.07 2.01
N ASP A 129 20.87 -1.98 2.79
CA ASP A 129 22.11 -1.28 2.44
C ASP A 129 22.88 -1.91 1.25
N GLN A 130 22.64 -3.18 0.94
CA GLN A 130 23.16 -3.82 -0.28
C GLN A 130 22.17 -3.78 -1.45
N ALA A 131 20.94 -3.41 -1.25
CA ALA A 131 19.91 -3.28 -2.27
C ALA A 131 20.01 -1.99 -3.10
N VAL A 132 21.17 -1.32 -3.08
CA VAL A 132 21.43 -0.10 -3.86
C VAL A 132 21.60 -0.38 -5.35
N ASP A 133 21.76 -1.64 -5.74
CA ASP A 133 21.69 -2.04 -7.13
C ASP A 133 20.22 -2.25 -7.52
N GLU A 134 19.64 -1.23 -8.17
CA GLU A 134 18.26 -1.26 -8.66
C GLU A 134 17.95 -2.54 -9.46
N THR A 135 18.92 -3.06 -10.19
CA THR A 135 18.79 -4.26 -11.01
C THR A 135 18.62 -5.51 -10.14
N LYS A 136 19.36 -5.60 -9.04
CA LYS A 136 19.24 -6.71 -8.08
C LYS A 136 17.93 -6.64 -7.30
N LEU A 137 17.54 -5.44 -6.85
CA LEU A 137 16.29 -5.24 -6.16
C LEU A 137 15.11 -5.58 -7.07
N LEU A 138 15.10 -5.12 -8.32
CA LEU A 138 14.07 -5.44 -9.30
C LEU A 138 14.02 -6.92 -9.64
N SER A 139 15.16 -7.58 -9.76
CA SER A 139 15.23 -9.02 -10.03
C SER A 139 14.66 -9.82 -8.85
N TYR A 140 15.06 -9.48 -7.63
CA TYR A 140 14.59 -10.11 -6.41
C TYR A 140 13.07 -9.94 -6.23
N LEU A 141 12.58 -8.71 -6.33
CA LEU A 141 11.17 -8.40 -6.17
C LEU A 141 10.29 -8.99 -7.28
N ARG A 142 10.80 -9.14 -8.50
CA ARG A 142 10.08 -9.84 -9.58
C ARG A 142 9.89 -11.32 -9.30
N HIS A 143 10.91 -11.97 -8.76
CA HIS A 143 10.84 -13.39 -8.45
C HIS A 143 9.80 -13.68 -7.38
N GLU A 144 9.86 -12.94 -6.27
CA GLU A 144 8.92 -13.05 -5.16
C GLU A 144 7.47 -12.70 -5.59
N THR A 145 7.29 -11.67 -6.41
CA THR A 145 5.97 -11.21 -6.85
C THR A 145 5.24 -12.27 -7.68
N ILE A 146 5.94 -13.06 -8.49
CA ILE A 146 5.33 -14.09 -9.33
C ILE A 146 4.81 -15.26 -8.47
N GLU A 147 5.52 -15.66 -7.45
CA GLU A 147 5.13 -16.75 -6.57
C GLU A 147 3.95 -16.37 -5.65
N HIS A 148 3.93 -15.14 -5.14
CA HIS A 148 2.91 -14.70 -4.18
C HIS A 148 1.58 -14.27 -4.82
N ASN A 149 1.58 -13.75 -6.04
CA ASN A 149 0.33 -13.42 -6.75
C ASN A 149 -0.57 -14.65 -7.02
N LEU A 150 -0.02 -15.85 -6.97
CA LEU A 150 -0.78 -17.09 -7.14
C LEU A 150 -1.42 -17.60 -5.83
N ALA A 151 -0.98 -17.11 -4.68
CA ALA A 151 -1.35 -17.65 -3.36
C ALA A 151 -2.17 -16.70 -2.48
N ASP A 152 -2.31 -15.40 -2.81
CA ASP A 152 -2.93 -14.42 -1.91
C ASP A 152 -4.44 -14.25 -2.16
N PRO A 153 -5.31 -14.58 -1.16
CA PRO A 153 -6.75 -14.39 -1.27
C PRO A 153 -7.18 -12.90 -1.29
N VAL A 154 -6.31 -11.97 -0.92
CA VAL A 154 -6.59 -10.53 -0.92
C VAL A 154 -6.65 -9.98 -2.36
N SER A 155 -5.99 -10.62 -3.32
CA SER A 155 -6.04 -10.23 -4.73
C SER A 155 -7.44 -10.37 -5.36
N LYS A 156 -8.40 -10.97 -4.65
CA LYS A 156 -9.80 -11.13 -5.12
C LYS A 156 -10.72 -9.96 -4.77
N ALA A 157 -10.30 -9.06 -3.90
CA ALA A 157 -11.07 -7.86 -3.60
C ALA A 157 -10.82 -6.83 -4.72
N LYS A 158 -11.63 -6.88 -5.77
CA LYS A 158 -11.59 -5.86 -6.83
C LYS A 158 -12.03 -4.52 -6.28
N MET A 159 -11.11 -3.60 -6.18
CA MET A 159 -11.39 -2.19 -5.92
C MET A 159 -11.31 -1.42 -7.23
N SER A 160 -12.31 -0.59 -7.50
CA SER A 160 -12.30 0.33 -8.64
C SER A 160 -12.14 1.77 -8.16
N VAL A 161 -11.44 2.56 -8.94
CA VAL A 161 -11.33 4.00 -8.75
C VAL A 161 -12.58 4.65 -9.33
N LEU A 162 -13.19 5.53 -8.57
CA LEU A 162 -14.31 6.35 -9.03
C LEU A 162 -13.84 7.53 -9.87
#